data_2ab6b644446669006ac9cbeec006bc0d
#
_entry.id   2ab6b644446669006ac9cbeec006bc0d
#
_cell.length_a   1.000
_cell.length_b   1.000
_cell.length_c   1.000
_cell.angle_alpha   90.00
_cell.angle_beta   90.00
_cell.angle_gamma   90.00
#
_symmetry.space_group_name_H-M   'P 1'
#
loop_
_entity.id
_entity.type
_entity.pdbx_description
1 polymer ?
#
loop_
_entity_poly.entity_id
_entity_poly.type
_entity_poly.pdbx_seq_one_letter_code
_entity_poly.pdbx_strand_id
1 'polypeptide(L)'
;INFASALSGDNNVTVTGNADIDGAVTSIAVLSVSGTSNIGADITTSGTQTYTDAVTLSANVTLTTSSDAVTFSSTINSADSTRRNLTIATGGDSTTVTFDGIVGGSQAVGEIAITGVLDLDAAITDATSVSVSGTSNLGANVTTTGTQTYSGSVTLSGGNRTLEGTTVATAALNGGSSNLTITGILDLNGAITSTAVLSVSGASNLGANVTTSGTQTYTGAVTLSTNATLTSSNDNFTFSDAIDSDSSTRNLTLNPGSGTIAVSGAIGGGEALGTLTITQSGGTTF
;
A
#
# COMPACT_ATOMS: atom_id res chain seq x y z
N ILE A 1 33.05 6.36 -2.94
CA ILE A 1 33.63 5.99 -1.63
C ILE A 1 33.17 4.56 -1.32
N ASN A 2 34.09 3.69 -0.92
CA ASN A 2 33.76 2.33 -0.49
C ASN A 2 33.92 2.22 1.03
N PHE A 3 32.85 1.77 1.69
CA PHE A 3 32.81 1.43 3.11
C PHE A 3 32.86 -0.10 3.25
N ALA A 4 34.00 -0.70 2.97
CA ALA A 4 34.21 -2.15 3.03
C ALA A 4 34.22 -2.72 4.46
N SER A 5 34.29 -1.87 5.46
CA SER A 5 34.28 -2.22 6.89
C SER A 5 33.27 -1.35 7.63
N ALA A 6 32.89 -1.80 8.83
CA ALA A 6 31.94 -1.06 9.64
C ALA A 6 32.38 0.40 9.87
N LEU A 7 31.44 1.31 9.69
CA LEU A 7 31.59 2.74 9.99
C LEU A 7 30.77 3.08 11.24
N SER A 8 31.39 3.74 12.21
CA SER A 8 30.72 4.16 13.44
C SER A 8 31.23 5.51 13.95
N GLY A 9 30.42 6.19 14.74
CA GLY A 9 30.76 7.47 15.38
C GLY A 9 29.60 8.47 15.28
N ASP A 10 29.40 9.31 16.28
CA ASP A 10 28.23 10.21 16.41
C ASP A 10 28.31 11.47 15.51
N ASN A 11 28.95 11.37 14.35
CA ASN A 11 29.12 12.49 13.43
C ASN A 11 28.24 12.33 12.18
N ASN A 12 27.98 13.46 11.52
CA ASN A 12 27.36 13.45 10.21
C ASN A 12 28.33 12.88 9.17
N VAL A 13 27.82 12.04 8.28
CA VAL A 13 28.55 11.53 7.12
C VAL A 13 27.91 12.05 5.86
N THR A 14 28.66 12.83 5.10
CA THR A 14 28.25 13.32 3.77
C THR A 14 29.17 12.73 2.72
N VAL A 15 28.61 12.00 1.78
CA VAL A 15 29.31 11.46 0.60
C VAL A 15 28.94 12.31 -0.60
N THR A 16 29.88 13.10 -1.09
CA THR A 16 29.73 13.82 -2.35
C THR A 16 30.17 12.90 -3.49
N GLY A 17 29.20 12.28 -4.15
CA GLY A 17 29.39 11.26 -5.19
C GLY A 17 28.89 9.89 -4.74
N ASN A 18 29.38 8.83 -5.40
CA ASN A 18 28.88 7.47 -5.21
C ASN A 18 29.36 6.84 -3.89
N ALA A 19 28.48 6.08 -3.25
CA ALA A 19 28.77 5.26 -2.08
C ALA A 19 28.62 3.77 -2.40
N ASP A 20 29.54 2.97 -1.90
CA ASP A 20 29.48 1.50 -1.89
C ASP A 20 29.60 1.05 -0.43
N ILE A 21 28.50 0.53 0.13
CA ILE A 21 28.35 0.29 1.57
C ILE A 21 28.22 -1.22 1.80
N ASP A 22 29.36 -1.88 1.93
CA ASP A 22 29.46 -3.32 2.23
C ASP A 22 29.62 -3.61 3.72
N GLY A 23 30.06 -2.62 4.49
CA GLY A 23 30.20 -2.72 5.93
C GLY A 23 29.06 -2.00 6.66
N ALA A 24 28.60 -2.58 7.77
CA ALA A 24 27.52 -1.98 8.57
C ALA A 24 27.85 -0.54 8.99
N VAL A 25 26.89 0.37 8.83
CA VAL A 25 27.01 1.74 9.33
C VAL A 25 26.22 1.84 10.62
N THR A 26 26.89 2.20 11.71
CA THR A 26 26.27 2.22 13.03
C THR A 26 26.61 3.51 13.78
N SER A 27 25.64 4.02 14.55
CA SER A 27 25.86 5.14 15.46
C SER A 27 26.42 6.40 14.76
N ILE A 28 26.04 6.70 13.54
CA ILE A 28 26.29 7.99 12.91
C ILE A 28 25.07 8.90 13.10
N ALA A 29 25.30 10.23 13.11
CA ALA A 29 24.21 11.17 13.32
C ALA A 29 23.31 11.27 12.07
N VAL A 30 23.87 11.64 10.94
CA VAL A 30 23.16 11.80 9.65
C VAL A 30 23.97 11.14 8.55
N LEU A 31 23.28 10.46 7.62
CA LEU A 31 23.87 10.00 6.37
C LEU A 31 23.27 10.75 5.18
N SER A 32 24.12 11.34 4.35
CA SER A 32 23.70 11.97 3.09
C SER A 32 24.61 11.52 1.96
N VAL A 33 24.04 10.92 0.90
CA VAL A 33 24.78 10.50 -0.29
C VAL A 33 24.21 11.22 -1.49
N SER A 34 25.04 11.98 -2.23
CA SER A 34 24.58 12.77 -3.38
C SER A 34 24.62 12.00 -4.71
N GLY A 35 25.47 10.99 -4.83
CA GLY A 35 25.53 10.12 -6.01
C GLY A 35 24.84 8.78 -5.78
N THR A 36 25.09 7.81 -6.66
CA THR A 36 24.50 6.47 -6.55
C THR A 36 24.97 5.77 -5.27
N SER A 37 24.09 4.93 -4.72
CA SER A 37 24.39 4.14 -3.51
C SER A 37 24.23 2.66 -3.82
N ASN A 38 25.28 1.88 -3.63
CA ASN A 38 25.17 0.43 -3.51
C ASN A 38 25.10 0.08 -2.02
N ILE A 39 24.01 -0.52 -1.57
CA ILE A 39 23.81 -0.84 -0.16
C ILE A 39 23.82 -2.36 0.02
N GLY A 40 24.89 -2.86 0.64
CA GLY A 40 25.11 -4.27 0.94
C GLY A 40 25.09 -4.59 2.43
N ALA A 41 24.87 -3.60 3.31
CA ALA A 41 24.84 -3.79 4.75
C ALA A 41 23.83 -2.87 5.43
N ASP A 42 23.49 -3.18 6.67
CA ASP A 42 22.54 -2.39 7.48
C ASP A 42 23.11 -1.03 7.84
N ILE A 43 22.21 -0.03 7.91
CA ILE A 43 22.57 1.36 8.20
C ILE A 43 21.72 1.86 9.36
N THR A 44 22.37 2.27 10.45
CA THR A 44 21.72 2.88 11.61
C THR A 44 22.25 4.28 11.85
N THR A 45 21.32 5.24 11.87
CA THR A 45 21.62 6.64 12.20
C THR A 45 20.75 7.11 13.36
N SER A 46 21.20 8.11 14.10
CA SER A 46 20.32 8.79 15.06
C SER A 46 19.45 9.87 14.42
N GLY A 47 19.82 10.38 13.24
CA GLY A 47 19.11 11.36 12.42
C GLY A 47 18.76 10.81 11.04
N THR A 48 18.57 11.71 10.09
CA THR A 48 18.07 11.40 8.73
C THR A 48 19.03 10.57 7.90
N GLN A 49 18.45 9.81 6.95
CA GLN A 49 19.17 9.19 5.83
C GLN A 49 18.63 9.74 4.51
N THR A 50 19.51 10.25 3.66
CA THR A 50 19.14 10.84 2.36
C THR A 50 19.99 10.25 1.24
N TYR A 51 19.31 9.70 0.24
CA TYR A 51 19.89 9.11 -0.96
C TYR A 51 19.38 9.91 -2.17
N THR A 52 20.23 10.75 -2.77
CA THR A 52 19.78 11.69 -3.81
C THR A 52 19.69 11.03 -5.19
N ASP A 53 20.59 10.08 -5.49
CA ASP A 53 20.60 9.36 -6.78
C ASP A 53 20.23 7.88 -6.58
N ALA A 54 20.27 7.09 -7.65
CA ALA A 54 19.81 5.71 -7.68
C ALA A 54 20.45 4.83 -6.58
N VAL A 55 19.61 4.04 -5.94
CA VAL A 55 20.00 3.05 -4.93
C VAL A 55 19.93 1.65 -5.52
N THR A 56 21.00 0.88 -5.31
CA THR A 56 21.08 -0.52 -5.63
C THR A 56 21.22 -1.33 -4.35
N LEU A 57 20.39 -2.35 -4.15
CA LEU A 57 20.45 -3.25 -3.02
C LEU A 57 21.24 -4.49 -3.41
N SER A 58 22.45 -4.67 -2.87
CA SER A 58 23.28 -5.87 -3.11
C SER A 58 23.06 -6.97 -2.06
N ALA A 59 22.40 -6.65 -0.95
CA ALA A 59 21.93 -7.58 0.08
C ALA A 59 20.52 -7.21 0.57
N ASN A 60 19.92 -8.05 1.42
CA ASN A 60 18.81 -7.63 2.25
C ASN A 60 19.33 -6.63 3.28
N VAL A 61 18.67 -5.48 3.42
CA VAL A 61 19.16 -4.41 4.28
C VAL A 61 18.08 -3.86 5.20
N THR A 62 18.52 -3.41 6.35
CA THR A 62 17.72 -2.64 7.30
C THR A 62 18.29 -1.24 7.45
N LEU A 63 17.45 -0.24 7.19
CA LEU A 63 17.76 1.17 7.44
C LEU A 63 17.03 1.59 8.72
N THR A 64 17.76 2.06 9.72
CA THR A 64 17.18 2.45 11.01
C THR A 64 17.51 3.91 11.31
N THR A 65 16.50 4.67 11.76
CA THR A 65 16.67 6.02 12.31
C THR A 65 16.02 6.11 13.69
N SER A 66 16.36 7.12 14.48
CA SER A 66 15.79 7.33 15.81
C SER A 66 14.61 8.31 15.82
N SER A 67 13.66 8.16 14.94
CA SER A 67 12.52 9.05 14.68
C SER A 67 12.81 10.18 13.68
N ASP A 68 13.65 9.89 12.70
CA ASP A 68 14.02 10.81 11.63
C ASP A 68 13.76 10.20 10.24
N ALA A 69 13.56 11.05 9.24
CA ALA A 69 13.15 10.66 7.90
C ALA A 69 14.22 9.86 7.15
N VAL A 70 13.73 8.96 6.27
CA VAL A 70 14.53 8.31 5.23
C VAL A 70 14.00 8.74 3.87
N THR A 71 14.84 9.33 3.02
CA THR A 71 14.43 9.88 1.72
C THR A 71 15.24 9.26 0.59
N PHE A 72 14.53 8.75 -0.41
CA PHE A 72 15.09 8.28 -1.66
C PHE A 72 14.57 9.16 -2.79
N SER A 73 15.44 10.03 -3.34
CA SER A 73 15.03 10.98 -4.40
C SER A 73 15.11 10.38 -5.81
N SER A 74 15.56 9.13 -5.95
CA SER A 74 15.68 8.42 -7.22
C SER A 74 15.31 6.95 -7.07
N THR A 75 15.61 6.13 -8.07
CA THR A 75 15.18 4.74 -8.16
C THR A 75 15.82 3.84 -7.11
N ILE A 76 15.09 2.78 -6.71
CA ILE A 76 15.59 1.70 -5.85
C ILE A 76 15.42 0.38 -6.61
N ASN A 77 16.51 -0.38 -6.77
CA ASN A 77 16.49 -1.68 -7.45
C ASN A 77 17.36 -2.69 -6.70
N SER A 78 17.11 -3.99 -6.89
CA SER A 78 18.11 -5.02 -6.54
C SER A 78 19.31 -4.96 -7.49
N ALA A 79 20.46 -5.44 -7.05
CA ALA A 79 21.70 -5.43 -7.87
C ALA A 79 21.64 -6.40 -9.05
N ASP A 80 20.87 -7.46 -8.91
CA ASP A 80 20.72 -8.55 -9.88
C ASP A 80 19.28 -9.09 -9.85
N SER A 81 19.03 -10.22 -10.47
CA SER A 81 17.72 -10.88 -10.47
C SER A 81 17.30 -11.44 -9.10
N THR A 82 18.15 -11.40 -8.09
CA THR A 82 17.79 -11.80 -6.72
C THR A 82 17.06 -10.67 -6.04
N ARG A 83 15.82 -10.91 -5.66
CA ARG A 83 14.99 -9.91 -4.94
C ARG A 83 15.59 -9.65 -3.56
N ARG A 84 16.02 -8.42 -3.30
CA ARG A 84 16.56 -7.98 -2.02
C ARG A 84 15.51 -7.26 -1.21
N ASN A 85 15.42 -7.63 0.07
CA ASN A 85 14.47 -6.99 0.99
C ASN A 85 15.01 -5.63 1.46
N LEU A 86 14.09 -4.68 1.59
CA LEU A 86 14.34 -3.36 2.16
C LEU A 86 13.45 -3.17 3.38
N THR A 87 14.05 -3.19 4.57
CA THR A 87 13.37 -2.86 5.81
C THR A 87 13.76 -1.45 6.25
N ILE A 88 12.78 -0.62 6.57
CA ILE A 88 13.02 0.75 7.04
C ILE A 88 12.30 0.93 8.38
N ALA A 89 13.07 1.20 9.43
CA ALA A 89 12.57 1.37 10.78
C ALA A 89 12.88 2.80 11.25
N THR A 90 11.89 3.69 11.23
CA THR A 90 12.08 5.11 11.59
C THR A 90 11.86 5.41 13.08
N GLY A 91 11.84 4.39 13.92
CA GLY A 91 11.66 4.58 15.37
C GLY A 91 10.23 4.92 15.81
N GLY A 92 9.28 5.04 14.90
CA GLY A 92 7.87 5.28 15.21
C GLY A 92 7.00 5.49 13.98
N ASP A 93 5.68 5.30 14.13
CA ASP A 93 4.69 5.32 13.04
C ASP A 93 4.35 6.73 12.51
N SER A 94 5.02 7.78 12.99
CA SER A 94 4.77 9.17 12.57
C SER A 94 5.90 9.79 11.73
N THR A 95 6.99 9.05 11.52
CA THR A 95 8.15 9.55 10.77
C THR A 95 8.07 9.09 9.31
N THR A 96 8.36 9.99 8.38
CA THR A 96 8.16 9.77 6.96
C THR A 96 9.33 9.05 6.29
N VAL A 97 8.99 8.05 5.49
CA VAL A 97 9.82 7.42 4.47
C VAL A 97 9.30 7.89 3.11
N THR A 98 10.15 8.56 2.33
CA THR A 98 9.77 9.13 1.03
C THR A 98 10.41 8.36 -0.11
N PHE A 99 9.59 7.97 -1.09
CA PHE A 99 10.04 7.38 -2.36
C PHE A 99 9.65 8.32 -3.51
N ASP A 100 10.58 9.18 -3.94
CA ASP A 100 10.39 10.08 -5.11
C ASP A 100 10.68 9.37 -6.43
N GLY A 101 11.40 8.25 -6.41
CA GLY A 101 11.77 7.48 -7.59
C GLY A 101 11.16 6.09 -7.64
N ILE A 102 11.12 5.50 -8.84
CA ILE A 102 10.53 4.17 -9.08
C ILE A 102 11.29 3.10 -8.28
N VAL A 103 10.53 2.21 -7.62
CA VAL A 103 11.06 1.05 -6.90
C VAL A 103 10.80 -0.22 -7.70
N GLY A 104 11.85 -1.00 -7.96
CA GLY A 104 11.76 -2.25 -8.70
C GLY A 104 11.58 -2.09 -10.22
N GLY A 105 11.94 -0.92 -10.77
CA GLY A 105 11.71 -0.62 -12.19
C GLY A 105 12.63 -1.34 -13.17
N SER A 106 13.86 -1.62 -12.78
CA SER A 106 14.86 -2.32 -13.61
C SER A 106 15.13 -3.71 -13.09
N GLN A 107 15.26 -3.85 -11.80
CA GLN A 107 15.42 -5.13 -11.09
C GLN A 107 14.45 -5.13 -9.92
N ALA A 108 13.66 -6.19 -9.87
CA ALA A 108 12.64 -6.37 -8.84
C ALA A 108 13.26 -6.37 -7.45
N VAL A 109 12.52 -5.80 -6.48
CA VAL A 109 12.91 -5.83 -5.07
C VAL A 109 12.15 -6.94 -4.32
N GLY A 110 12.65 -7.33 -3.17
CA GLY A 110 12.02 -8.27 -2.28
C GLY A 110 10.87 -7.64 -1.50
N GLU A 111 10.76 -7.97 -0.24
CA GLU A 111 9.84 -7.35 0.69
C GLU A 111 10.28 -5.91 0.99
N ILE A 112 9.31 -4.99 0.98
CA ILE A 112 9.46 -3.63 1.49
C ILE A 112 8.67 -3.56 2.79
N ALA A 113 9.36 -3.43 3.91
CA ALA A 113 8.75 -3.32 5.24
C ALA A 113 9.08 -1.95 5.85
N ILE A 114 8.06 -1.15 6.14
CA ILE A 114 8.21 0.21 6.67
C ILE A 114 7.53 0.30 8.03
N THR A 115 8.32 0.58 9.08
CA THR A 115 7.81 1.07 10.35
C THR A 115 7.92 2.59 10.31
N GLY A 116 6.81 3.27 10.03
CA GLY A 116 6.74 4.70 9.77
C GLY A 116 5.63 5.06 8.79
N VAL A 117 5.59 6.33 8.40
CA VAL A 117 4.70 6.86 7.34
C VAL A 117 5.33 6.61 5.98
N LEU A 118 4.56 6.14 5.02
CA LEU A 118 5.00 6.07 3.61
C LEU A 118 4.46 7.29 2.84
N ASP A 119 5.36 8.02 2.20
CA ASP A 119 5.05 9.01 1.16
C ASP A 119 5.60 8.50 -0.17
N LEU A 120 4.70 8.08 -1.06
CA LEU A 120 5.03 7.42 -2.33
C LEU A 120 4.67 8.34 -3.48
N ASP A 121 5.66 9.01 -4.08
CA ASP A 121 5.46 9.89 -5.22
C ASP A 121 5.72 9.20 -6.57
N ALA A 122 6.48 8.11 -6.57
CA ALA A 122 6.72 7.30 -7.75
C ALA A 122 6.36 5.82 -7.53
N ALA A 123 6.06 5.08 -8.60
CA ALA A 123 5.50 3.74 -8.52
C ALA A 123 6.45 2.70 -7.88
N ILE A 124 5.87 1.79 -7.10
CA ILE A 124 6.46 0.49 -6.85
C ILE A 124 5.98 -0.43 -7.97
N THR A 125 6.88 -0.81 -8.88
CA THR A 125 6.52 -1.53 -10.11
C THR A 125 6.71 -3.04 -10.01
N ASP A 126 7.62 -3.51 -9.16
CA ASP A 126 7.84 -4.93 -8.93
C ASP A 126 8.51 -5.15 -7.56
N ALA A 127 7.69 -5.44 -6.54
CA ALA A 127 8.14 -5.90 -5.23
C ALA A 127 7.51 -7.26 -4.88
N THR A 128 8.12 -8.01 -3.97
CA THR A 128 7.49 -9.24 -3.47
C THR A 128 6.28 -8.89 -2.62
N SER A 129 6.40 -7.96 -1.70
CA SER A 129 5.33 -7.48 -0.83
C SER A 129 5.64 -6.08 -0.33
N VAL A 130 4.59 -5.39 0.14
CA VAL A 130 4.71 -4.10 0.82
C VAL A 130 3.97 -4.17 2.16
N SER A 131 4.62 -3.74 3.23
CA SER A 131 4.02 -3.63 4.56
C SER A 131 4.36 -2.27 5.17
N VAL A 132 3.34 -1.51 5.58
CA VAL A 132 3.50 -0.19 6.21
C VAL A 132 2.71 -0.16 7.51
N SER A 133 3.37 0.16 8.63
CA SER A 133 2.72 0.24 9.94
C SER A 133 2.01 1.58 10.16
N GLY A 134 2.60 2.68 9.73
CA GLY A 134 2.03 4.03 9.83
C GLY A 134 1.08 4.37 8.69
N THR A 135 0.73 5.63 8.57
CA THR A 135 -0.13 6.12 7.48
C THR A 135 0.60 6.06 6.13
N SER A 136 -0.15 6.00 5.04
CA SER A 136 0.41 5.97 3.68
C SER A 136 -0.25 7.03 2.81
N ASN A 137 0.57 7.86 2.16
CA ASN A 137 0.17 8.71 1.04
C ASN A 137 0.61 8.03 -0.26
N LEU A 138 -0.35 7.53 -1.05
CA LEU A 138 -0.05 6.83 -2.29
C LEU A 138 -0.26 7.78 -3.48
N GLY A 139 0.81 8.47 -3.87
CA GLY A 139 0.87 9.32 -5.06
C GLY A 139 1.12 8.54 -6.36
N ALA A 140 1.37 7.24 -6.29
CA ALA A 140 1.63 6.38 -7.45
C ALA A 140 1.05 4.97 -7.25
N ASN A 141 1.08 4.15 -8.30
CA ASN A 141 0.61 2.76 -8.28
C ASN A 141 1.57 1.84 -7.52
N VAL A 142 1.03 0.76 -6.96
CA VAL A 142 1.82 -0.27 -6.27
C VAL A 142 1.52 -1.63 -6.88
N THR A 143 2.55 -2.29 -7.41
CA THR A 143 2.48 -3.65 -7.95
C THR A 143 3.39 -4.57 -7.14
N THR A 144 2.81 -5.65 -6.61
CA THR A 144 3.53 -6.69 -5.89
C THR A 144 3.15 -8.07 -6.42
N THR A 145 4.04 -9.03 -6.28
CA THR A 145 3.72 -10.44 -6.58
C THR A 145 2.99 -11.13 -5.42
N GLY A 146 3.06 -10.56 -4.22
CA GLY A 146 2.44 -11.03 -2.99
C GLY A 146 1.50 -9.98 -2.39
N THR A 147 1.50 -9.86 -1.08
CA THR A 147 0.58 -9.02 -0.33
C THR A 147 1.01 -7.55 -0.25
N GLN A 148 0.01 -6.67 -0.14
CA GLN A 148 0.19 -5.29 0.33
C GLN A 148 -0.60 -5.14 1.63
N THR A 149 0.05 -4.64 2.68
CA THR A 149 -0.56 -4.45 4.00
C THR A 149 -0.33 -3.01 4.47
N TYR A 150 -1.42 -2.26 4.63
CA TYR A 150 -1.41 -0.90 5.14
C TYR A 150 -2.15 -0.87 6.48
N SER A 151 -1.40 -0.88 7.59
CA SER A 151 -1.98 -0.93 8.94
C SER A 151 -2.51 0.44 9.38
N GLY A 152 -1.90 1.52 8.92
CA GLY A 152 -2.40 2.88 9.10
C GLY A 152 -3.34 3.33 7.99
N SER A 153 -3.93 4.52 8.14
CA SER A 153 -4.82 5.08 7.12
C SER A 153 -4.07 5.35 5.81
N VAL A 154 -4.74 5.04 4.69
CA VAL A 154 -4.25 5.29 3.34
C VAL A 154 -4.95 6.52 2.76
N THR A 155 -4.19 7.41 2.14
CA THR A 155 -4.70 8.52 1.32
C THR A 155 -4.17 8.35 -0.10
N LEU A 156 -5.08 8.43 -1.09
CA LEU A 156 -4.66 8.48 -2.49
C LEU A 156 -4.46 9.93 -2.90
N SER A 157 -3.34 10.23 -3.54
CA SER A 157 -3.03 11.58 -4.05
C SER A 157 -2.60 11.52 -5.52
N GLY A 158 -2.62 12.65 -6.21
CA GLY A 158 -2.14 12.76 -7.59
C GLY A 158 -2.99 12.06 -8.66
N GLY A 159 -4.21 11.57 -8.36
CA GLY A 159 -5.13 10.97 -9.34
C GLY A 159 -5.44 9.49 -9.11
N ASN A 160 -5.86 8.78 -10.15
CA ASN A 160 -6.30 7.38 -10.06
C ASN A 160 -5.16 6.45 -9.65
N ARG A 161 -5.48 5.42 -8.85
CA ARG A 161 -4.49 4.43 -8.37
C ARG A 161 -4.93 3.01 -8.67
N THR A 162 -3.93 2.20 -9.00
CA THR A 162 -4.03 0.74 -9.05
C THR A 162 -3.11 0.16 -7.99
N LEU A 163 -3.69 -0.69 -7.13
CA LEU A 163 -2.96 -1.53 -6.20
C LEU A 163 -3.11 -2.96 -6.69
N GLU A 164 -2.01 -3.58 -7.09
CA GLU A 164 -1.97 -4.92 -7.66
C GLU A 164 -1.15 -5.85 -6.78
N GLY A 165 -1.74 -6.95 -6.36
CA GLY A 165 -1.10 -7.97 -5.53
C GLY A 165 -2.03 -9.14 -5.26
N THR A 166 -1.53 -10.19 -4.60
CA THR A 166 -2.40 -11.31 -4.21
C THR A 166 -3.51 -10.88 -3.27
N THR A 167 -3.18 -10.03 -2.32
CA THR A 167 -4.12 -9.40 -1.38
C THR A 167 -3.67 -7.98 -1.10
N VAL A 168 -4.62 -7.06 -1.11
CA VAL A 168 -4.46 -5.68 -0.63
C VAL A 168 -5.28 -5.54 0.65
N ALA A 169 -4.58 -5.56 1.79
CA ALA A 169 -5.15 -5.35 3.10
C ALA A 169 -4.98 -3.88 3.51
N THR A 170 -6.06 -3.20 3.81
CA THR A 170 -6.03 -1.78 4.16
C THR A 170 -6.88 -1.47 5.39
N ALA A 171 -6.38 -0.59 6.25
CA ALA A 171 -7.18 0.14 7.23
C ALA A 171 -8.10 1.15 6.52
N ALA A 172 -8.44 2.27 7.14
CA ALA A 172 -9.25 3.30 6.48
C ALA A 172 -8.55 3.84 5.23
N LEU A 173 -9.31 4.03 4.13
CA LEU A 173 -8.79 4.58 2.88
C LEU A 173 -9.61 5.81 2.46
N ASN A 174 -8.90 6.91 2.22
CA ASN A 174 -9.44 8.12 1.63
C ASN A 174 -8.97 8.20 0.17
N GLY A 175 -9.90 8.09 -0.77
CA GLY A 175 -9.60 8.08 -2.21
C GLY A 175 -9.27 9.45 -2.80
N GLY A 176 -9.40 10.56 -2.06
CA GLY A 176 -9.08 11.90 -2.58
C GLY A 176 -9.85 12.28 -3.85
N SER A 177 -11.05 11.74 -4.03
CA SER A 177 -11.88 11.85 -5.27
C SER A 177 -11.26 11.17 -6.50
N SER A 178 -10.36 10.23 -6.31
CA SER A 178 -9.71 9.45 -7.38
C SER A 178 -10.37 8.08 -7.53
N ASN A 179 -10.16 7.43 -8.69
CA ASN A 179 -10.55 6.04 -8.87
C ASN A 179 -9.52 5.13 -8.18
N LEU A 180 -10.04 4.07 -7.56
CA LEU A 180 -9.24 3.00 -6.98
C LEU A 180 -9.54 1.68 -7.70
N THR A 181 -8.51 1.09 -8.27
CA THR A 181 -8.54 -0.27 -8.82
C THR A 181 -7.71 -1.19 -7.93
N ILE A 182 -8.31 -2.27 -7.47
CA ILE A 182 -7.61 -3.36 -6.77
C ILE A 182 -7.55 -4.55 -7.73
N THR A 183 -6.33 -4.92 -8.14
CA THR A 183 -6.09 -6.14 -8.91
C THR A 183 -5.62 -7.23 -7.95
N GLY A 184 -6.54 -8.10 -7.55
CA GLY A 184 -6.36 -9.12 -6.51
C GLY A 184 -7.46 -9.07 -5.47
N ILE A 185 -7.23 -9.68 -4.32
CA ILE A 185 -8.16 -9.73 -3.19
C ILE A 185 -8.11 -8.40 -2.44
N LEU A 186 -9.28 -7.85 -2.10
CA LEU A 186 -9.41 -6.73 -1.16
C LEU A 186 -9.71 -7.28 0.23
N ASP A 187 -8.88 -6.97 1.22
CA ASP A 187 -9.16 -7.19 2.64
C ASP A 187 -9.32 -5.83 3.33
N LEU A 188 -10.58 -5.42 3.50
CA LEU A 188 -10.93 -4.09 3.99
C LEU A 188 -11.19 -4.11 5.49
N ASN A 189 -10.29 -3.54 6.27
CA ASN A 189 -10.38 -3.48 7.73
C ASN A 189 -10.84 -2.11 8.27
N GLY A 190 -10.93 -1.09 7.40
CA GLY A 190 -11.44 0.25 7.73
C GLY A 190 -12.16 0.86 6.54
N ALA A 191 -12.98 1.90 6.77
CA ALA A 191 -13.86 2.44 5.73
C ALA A 191 -13.11 3.00 4.52
N ILE A 192 -13.66 2.76 3.32
CA ILE A 192 -13.28 3.49 2.10
C ILE A 192 -14.19 4.71 1.99
N THR A 193 -13.58 5.89 1.83
CA THR A 193 -14.28 7.18 1.70
C THR A 193 -13.68 8.03 0.60
N SER A 194 -14.45 8.99 0.10
CA SER A 194 -13.98 9.98 -0.90
C SER A 194 -13.35 9.36 -2.15
N THR A 195 -13.74 8.13 -2.51
CA THR A 195 -13.29 7.47 -3.73
C THR A 195 -14.26 7.79 -4.85
N ALA A 196 -13.78 8.07 -6.06
CA ALA A 196 -14.67 8.30 -7.19
C ALA A 196 -15.28 6.96 -7.66
N VAL A 197 -14.46 6.05 -8.13
CA VAL A 197 -14.87 4.71 -8.57
C VAL A 197 -14.05 3.67 -7.81
N LEU A 198 -14.68 2.60 -7.34
CA LEU A 198 -14.01 1.42 -6.81
C LEU A 198 -14.22 0.24 -7.76
N SER A 199 -13.13 -0.41 -8.16
CA SER A 199 -13.13 -1.66 -8.92
C SER A 199 -12.23 -2.69 -8.27
N VAL A 200 -12.77 -3.85 -7.93
CA VAL A 200 -12.03 -4.97 -7.34
C VAL A 200 -12.17 -6.19 -8.25
N SER A 201 -11.03 -6.75 -8.70
CA SER A 201 -11.04 -7.91 -9.62
C SER A 201 -11.12 -9.25 -8.89
N GLY A 202 -10.54 -9.37 -7.72
CA GLY A 202 -10.56 -10.57 -6.90
C GLY A 202 -11.69 -10.60 -5.87
N ALA A 203 -11.64 -11.54 -4.96
CA ALA A 203 -12.57 -11.58 -3.83
C ALA A 203 -12.44 -10.33 -2.95
N SER A 204 -13.51 -10.01 -2.21
CA SER A 204 -13.53 -8.87 -1.30
C SER A 204 -14.00 -9.31 0.08
N ASN A 205 -13.18 -9.12 1.10
CA ASN A 205 -13.58 -9.20 2.49
C ASN A 205 -13.91 -7.78 2.99
N LEU A 206 -15.19 -7.51 3.26
CA LEU A 206 -15.66 -6.20 3.68
C LEU A 206 -15.83 -6.15 5.21
N GLY A 207 -14.80 -5.65 5.88
CA GLY A 207 -14.80 -5.38 7.32
C GLY A 207 -15.26 -3.95 7.69
N ALA A 208 -15.70 -3.15 6.71
CA ALA A 208 -16.15 -1.77 6.93
C ALA A 208 -17.02 -1.25 5.79
N ASN A 209 -17.54 -0.02 5.95
CA ASN A 209 -18.35 0.65 4.95
C ASN A 209 -17.53 1.13 3.74
N VAL A 210 -18.18 1.22 2.58
CA VAL A 210 -17.60 1.76 1.35
C VAL A 210 -18.47 2.91 0.83
N THR A 211 -17.87 4.08 0.65
CA THR A 211 -18.54 5.25 0.07
C THR A 211 -17.76 5.76 -1.13
N THR A 212 -18.43 5.79 -2.27
CA THR A 212 -17.89 6.34 -3.54
C THR A 212 -18.80 7.44 -4.07
N SER A 213 -18.27 8.30 -4.90
CA SER A 213 -19.11 9.23 -5.67
C SER A 213 -19.60 8.61 -6.97
N GLY A 214 -18.95 7.57 -7.47
CA GLY A 214 -19.28 6.83 -8.68
C GLY A 214 -19.53 5.35 -8.42
N THR A 215 -19.32 4.52 -9.42
CA THR A 215 -19.62 3.08 -9.40
C THR A 215 -18.78 2.29 -8.41
N GLN A 216 -19.36 1.19 -7.93
CA GLN A 216 -18.64 0.13 -7.20
C GLN A 216 -18.80 -1.19 -7.97
N THR A 217 -17.67 -1.82 -8.31
CA THR A 217 -17.64 -3.10 -9.04
C THR A 217 -16.83 -4.12 -8.27
N TYR A 218 -17.46 -5.25 -7.95
CA TYR A 218 -16.86 -6.41 -7.30
C TYR A 218 -16.96 -7.60 -8.24
N THR A 219 -15.83 -8.03 -8.81
CA THR A 219 -15.84 -9.12 -9.79
C THR A 219 -15.79 -10.50 -9.12
N GLY A 220 -15.02 -10.64 -8.05
CA GLY A 220 -15.00 -11.87 -7.26
C GLY A 220 -16.03 -11.86 -6.11
N ALA A 221 -16.13 -12.98 -5.42
CA ALA A 221 -17.04 -13.14 -4.28
C ALA A 221 -16.81 -12.09 -3.19
N VAL A 222 -17.90 -11.61 -2.60
CA VAL A 222 -17.88 -10.65 -1.49
C VAL A 222 -18.23 -11.39 -0.20
N THR A 223 -17.37 -11.29 0.80
CA THR A 223 -17.63 -11.78 2.16
C THR A 223 -17.74 -10.58 3.10
N LEU A 224 -18.81 -10.54 3.88
CA LEU A 224 -19.00 -9.53 4.92
C LEU A 224 -18.41 -10.05 6.24
N SER A 225 -17.40 -9.39 6.79
CA SER A 225 -16.86 -9.68 8.12
C SER A 225 -17.43 -8.77 9.21
N THR A 226 -18.20 -7.74 8.82
CA THR A 226 -19.03 -6.89 9.69
C THR A 226 -20.34 -6.54 9.01
N ASN A 227 -21.25 -5.86 9.71
CA ASN A 227 -22.36 -5.18 9.04
C ASN A 227 -21.81 -4.06 8.15
N ALA A 228 -22.14 -4.07 6.87
CA ALA A 228 -21.58 -3.13 5.92
C ALA A 228 -22.67 -2.29 5.22
N THR A 229 -22.35 -1.04 4.97
CA THR A 229 -23.13 -0.13 4.12
C THR A 229 -22.28 0.28 2.94
N LEU A 230 -22.78 0.02 1.73
CA LEU A 230 -22.18 0.49 0.49
C LEU A 230 -23.01 1.67 -0.03
N THR A 231 -22.36 2.80 -0.30
CA THR A 231 -23.02 4.03 -0.74
C THR A 231 -22.35 4.57 -1.99
N SER A 232 -23.15 4.99 -2.98
CA SER A 232 -22.67 5.81 -4.09
C SER A 232 -23.53 7.06 -4.27
N SER A 233 -23.05 8.02 -5.09
CA SER A 233 -23.78 9.26 -5.38
C SER A 233 -24.59 9.11 -6.67
N ASN A 234 -25.58 8.23 -6.68
CA ASN A 234 -26.46 7.93 -7.83
C ASN A 234 -25.81 7.07 -8.94
N ASP A 235 -24.86 6.22 -8.57
CA ASP A 235 -24.14 5.36 -9.49
C ASP A 235 -24.30 3.88 -9.16
N ASN A 236 -24.01 3.00 -10.13
CA ASN A 236 -24.32 1.59 -10.09
C ASN A 236 -23.42 0.78 -9.16
N PHE A 237 -24.02 -0.26 -8.57
CA PHE A 237 -23.30 -1.36 -7.94
C PHE A 237 -23.38 -2.60 -8.82
N THR A 238 -22.22 -3.25 -9.04
CA THR A 238 -22.14 -4.50 -9.79
C THR A 238 -21.40 -5.55 -8.95
N PHE A 239 -22.08 -6.67 -8.71
CA PHE A 239 -21.51 -7.85 -8.06
C PHE A 239 -21.60 -9.00 -9.06
N SER A 240 -20.45 -9.47 -9.53
CA SER A 240 -20.40 -10.51 -10.56
C SER A 240 -20.39 -11.93 -9.98
N ASP A 241 -20.22 -12.07 -8.66
CA ASP A 241 -20.18 -13.34 -7.94
C ASP A 241 -21.00 -13.25 -6.64
N ALA A 242 -20.94 -14.29 -5.80
CA ALA A 242 -21.71 -14.41 -4.57
C ALA A 242 -21.42 -13.30 -3.55
N ILE A 243 -22.45 -13.04 -2.71
CA ILE A 243 -22.33 -12.18 -1.53
C ILE A 243 -22.74 -13.01 -0.32
N ASP A 244 -21.80 -13.28 0.57
CA ASP A 244 -22.00 -14.08 1.77
C ASP A 244 -21.56 -13.35 3.04
N SER A 245 -22.03 -13.79 4.19
CA SER A 245 -21.43 -13.41 5.48
C SER A 245 -20.16 -14.23 5.75
N ASP A 246 -19.40 -13.83 6.78
CA ASP A 246 -18.41 -14.72 7.41
C ASP A 246 -19.15 -15.83 8.23
N SER A 247 -18.48 -16.43 9.19
CA SER A 247 -19.12 -17.44 10.08
C SER A 247 -20.26 -16.88 10.98
N SER A 248 -20.53 -15.58 10.90
CA SER A 248 -21.60 -14.89 11.64
C SER A 248 -22.50 -14.14 10.68
N THR A 249 -23.81 -14.16 10.90
CA THR A 249 -24.75 -13.41 10.06
C THR A 249 -24.48 -11.91 10.10
N ARG A 250 -24.29 -11.30 8.92
CA ARG A 250 -24.01 -9.87 8.75
C ARG A 250 -25.12 -9.19 7.95
N ASN A 251 -25.37 -7.93 8.25
CA ASN A 251 -26.32 -7.12 7.50
C ASN A 251 -25.59 -6.38 6.38
N LEU A 252 -26.23 -6.31 5.21
CA LEU A 252 -25.76 -5.52 4.07
C LEU A 252 -26.79 -4.44 3.75
N THR A 253 -26.34 -3.18 3.72
CA THR A 253 -27.15 -2.08 3.22
C THR A 253 -26.54 -1.56 1.92
N LEU A 254 -27.35 -1.49 0.85
CA LEU A 254 -26.99 -0.94 -0.44
C LEU A 254 -27.75 0.37 -0.69
N ASN A 255 -27.00 1.44 -0.90
CA ASN A 255 -27.54 2.77 -1.17
C ASN A 255 -26.88 3.37 -2.43
N PRO A 256 -27.31 2.96 -3.64
CA PRO A 256 -26.80 3.49 -4.89
C PRO A 256 -27.43 4.84 -5.29
N GLY A 257 -28.33 5.42 -4.48
CA GLY A 257 -29.12 6.58 -4.89
C GLY A 257 -30.06 6.24 -6.06
N SER A 258 -29.97 6.96 -7.16
CA SER A 258 -30.70 6.62 -8.39
C SER A 258 -29.99 5.62 -9.28
N GLY A 259 -28.80 5.16 -8.91
CA GLY A 259 -28.08 4.10 -9.63
C GLY A 259 -28.76 2.74 -9.54
N THR A 260 -28.30 1.78 -10.30
CA THR A 260 -28.82 0.40 -10.34
C THR A 260 -27.96 -0.54 -9.51
N ILE A 261 -28.55 -1.66 -9.11
CA ILE A 261 -27.85 -2.77 -8.47
C ILE A 261 -27.97 -3.99 -9.38
N ALA A 262 -26.85 -4.59 -9.74
CA ALA A 262 -26.81 -5.85 -10.47
C ALA A 262 -26.00 -6.88 -9.64
N VAL A 263 -26.63 -8.01 -9.32
CA VAL A 263 -26.00 -9.14 -8.65
C VAL A 263 -26.17 -10.37 -9.52
N SER A 264 -25.07 -10.97 -9.96
CA SER A 264 -25.08 -12.14 -10.82
C SER A 264 -24.89 -13.45 -10.04
N GLY A 265 -24.38 -13.38 -8.82
CA GLY A 265 -24.16 -14.54 -7.94
C GLY A 265 -25.23 -14.69 -6.88
N ALA A 266 -25.19 -15.79 -6.11
CA ALA A 266 -26.10 -16.00 -5.01
C ALA A 266 -25.84 -15.00 -3.86
N ILE A 267 -26.90 -14.64 -3.14
CA ILE A 267 -26.80 -13.84 -1.91
C ILE A 267 -27.14 -14.76 -0.73
N GLY A 268 -26.18 -14.92 0.19
CA GLY A 268 -26.32 -15.80 1.36
C GLY A 268 -26.43 -17.27 0.99
N GLY A 269 -25.85 -17.68 -0.16
CA GLY A 269 -25.90 -19.05 -0.63
C GLY A 269 -24.92 -19.98 0.07
N GLY A 270 -23.78 -19.45 0.51
CA GLY A 270 -22.81 -20.12 1.36
C GLY A 270 -23.12 -19.89 2.83
N GLU A 271 -22.89 -18.66 3.29
CA GLU A 271 -23.22 -18.21 4.64
C GLU A 271 -24.29 -17.11 4.60
N ALA A 272 -25.37 -17.33 5.34
CA ALA A 272 -26.54 -16.47 5.26
C ALA A 272 -26.29 -15.02 5.71
N LEU A 273 -26.85 -14.04 4.99
CA LEU A 273 -26.95 -12.67 5.47
C LEU A 273 -28.03 -12.55 6.55
N GLY A 274 -27.81 -11.62 7.49
CA GLY A 274 -28.84 -11.26 8.47
C GLY A 274 -29.98 -10.50 7.80
N THR A 275 -29.67 -9.35 7.21
CA THR A 275 -30.64 -8.51 6.48
C THR A 275 -29.96 -7.89 5.27
N LEU A 276 -30.62 -7.97 4.13
CA LEU A 276 -30.30 -7.15 2.96
C LEU A 276 -31.27 -5.97 2.90
N THR A 277 -30.73 -4.75 2.99
CA THR A 277 -31.51 -3.51 2.88
C THR A 277 -31.10 -2.75 1.63
N ILE A 278 -32.05 -2.38 0.80
CA ILE A 278 -31.83 -1.47 -0.33
C ILE A 278 -32.63 -0.19 -0.02
N THR A 279 -31.91 0.92 0.22
CA THR A 279 -32.54 2.15 0.68
C THR A 279 -33.06 3.00 -0.49
N GLN A 280 -32.31 3.10 -1.55
CA GLN A 280 -32.66 3.78 -2.81
C GLN A 280 -32.05 2.98 -3.96
N SER A 281 -32.75 2.86 -5.09
CA SER A 281 -32.23 2.23 -6.29
C SER A 281 -33.07 2.66 -7.50
N GLY A 282 -32.42 2.93 -8.63
CA GLY A 282 -33.08 3.11 -9.94
C GLY A 282 -33.57 1.81 -10.54
N GLY A 283 -33.12 0.67 -10.01
CA GLY A 283 -33.51 -0.68 -10.39
C GLY A 283 -32.57 -1.71 -9.78
N THR A 284 -33.09 -2.90 -9.50
CA THR A 284 -32.31 -4.01 -8.92
C THR A 284 -32.54 -5.27 -9.74
N THR A 285 -31.46 -5.98 -10.07
CA THR A 285 -31.48 -7.28 -10.77
C THR A 285 -30.68 -8.28 -9.94
N PHE A 286 -31.28 -9.46 -9.73
CA PHE A 286 -30.69 -10.61 -9.05
C PHE A 286 -30.63 -11.80 -9.99
#